data_0a6dbacdd61a43d931cc8cae5c3c12de
#
_entry.id   0a6dbacdd61a43d931cc8cae5c3c12de
#
_cell.length_a   1.000
_cell.length_b   1.000
_cell.length_c   1.000
_cell.angle_alpha   90.00
_cell.angle_beta   90.00
_cell.angle_gamma   90.00
#
_symmetry.space_group_name_H-M   'P 1'
#
loop_
_entity.id
_entity.type
_entity.pdbx_description
1 polymer ?
#
loop_
_entity_poly.entity_id
_entity_poly.type
_entity_poly.pdbx_seq_one_letter_code
_entity_poly.pdbx_strand_id
1 'polypeptide(L)'
;MVGGGQLGRYALMAATAMGYRTMLLEPDPSAPAAQVAGEHLVAPYDDPHALDRLGFDCDVVTVEFENPPADALDTLAGMVQVAPSPDAVRIAQDRIAEKSFLREQGFPVGPFDILDSSRSDPDPAIVDGGAIVKTARLGYDGKGQRTVHSVAETLAAWAEPV
;
A
#
# COMPACT_ATOMS: atom_id res chain seq x y z
N MET A 1 -9.82 -12.29 -0.19
CA MET A 1 -9.64 -10.83 -0.03
C MET A 1 -8.83 -10.57 1.23
N VAL A 2 -7.77 -9.79 1.15
CA VAL A 2 -7.01 -9.28 2.29
C VAL A 2 -7.37 -7.82 2.50
N GLY A 3 -7.88 -7.48 3.70
CA GLY A 3 -8.44 -6.18 4.02
C GLY A 3 -9.96 -6.14 3.94
N GLY A 4 -10.59 -5.51 4.96
CA GLY A 4 -12.01 -5.57 5.24
C GLY A 4 -12.76 -4.24 5.23
N GLY A 5 -12.21 -3.20 4.60
CA GLY A 5 -12.83 -1.88 4.54
C GLY A 5 -14.05 -1.81 3.62
N GLN A 6 -14.47 -0.58 3.31
CA GLN A 6 -15.67 -0.32 2.50
C GLN A 6 -15.52 -0.83 1.06
N LEU A 7 -14.36 -0.66 0.45
CA LEU A 7 -14.11 -1.13 -0.93
C LEU A 7 -14.13 -2.66 -0.98
N GLY A 8 -13.52 -3.32 0.02
CA GLY A 8 -13.59 -4.77 0.19
C GLY A 8 -15.03 -5.28 0.31
N ARG A 9 -15.87 -4.58 1.09
CA ARG A 9 -17.29 -4.90 1.17
C ARG A 9 -17.98 -4.88 -0.19
N TYR A 10 -17.79 -3.83 -0.98
CA TYR A 10 -18.41 -3.74 -2.31
C TYR A 10 -17.87 -4.80 -3.26
N ALA A 11 -16.56 -5.07 -3.23
CA ALA A 11 -15.95 -6.10 -4.05
C ALA A 11 -16.52 -7.49 -3.72
N LEU A 12 -16.64 -7.84 -2.43
CA LEU A 12 -17.19 -9.14 -1.99
C LEU A 12 -18.69 -9.26 -2.33
N MET A 13 -19.47 -8.20 -2.21
CA MET A 13 -20.87 -8.18 -2.66
C MET A 13 -20.97 -8.45 -4.16
N ALA A 14 -20.16 -7.77 -4.98
CA ALA A 14 -20.14 -7.98 -6.42
C ALA A 14 -19.71 -9.40 -6.78
N ALA A 15 -18.65 -9.92 -6.17
CA ALA A 15 -18.17 -11.27 -6.39
C ALA A 15 -19.26 -12.32 -6.04
N THR A 16 -19.94 -12.15 -4.91
CA THR A 16 -21.02 -13.04 -4.49
C THR A 16 -22.20 -12.97 -5.47
N ALA A 17 -22.57 -11.79 -5.94
CA ALA A 17 -23.62 -11.63 -6.95
C ALA A 17 -23.27 -12.30 -8.30
N MET A 18 -21.98 -12.41 -8.61
CA MET A 18 -21.46 -13.12 -9.77
C MET A 18 -21.32 -14.65 -9.56
N GLY A 19 -21.65 -15.14 -8.37
CA GLY A 19 -21.61 -16.58 -8.05
C GLY A 19 -20.30 -17.08 -7.48
N TYR A 20 -19.34 -16.20 -7.16
CA TYR A 20 -18.09 -16.59 -6.49
C TYR A 20 -18.31 -16.82 -4.99
N ARG A 21 -17.63 -17.81 -4.45
CA ARG A 21 -17.46 -17.94 -2.99
C ARG A 21 -16.38 -16.93 -2.56
N THR A 22 -16.60 -16.30 -1.40
CA THR A 22 -15.72 -15.24 -0.91
C THR A 22 -15.16 -15.59 0.47
N MET A 23 -13.86 -15.32 0.64
CA MET A 23 -13.15 -15.45 1.91
C MET A 23 -12.43 -14.13 2.21
N LEU A 24 -12.51 -13.67 3.45
CA LEU A 24 -11.91 -12.43 3.94
C LEU A 24 -10.86 -12.76 4.99
N LEU A 25 -9.68 -12.16 4.92
CA LEU A 25 -8.72 -12.06 6.01
C LEU A 25 -8.71 -10.61 6.52
N GLU A 26 -9.14 -10.41 7.77
CA GLU A 26 -9.27 -9.09 8.39
C GLU A 26 -9.21 -9.23 9.92
N PRO A 27 -8.32 -8.52 10.61
CA PRO A 27 -8.21 -8.59 12.08
C PRO A 27 -9.45 -8.06 12.84
N ASP A 28 -10.15 -7.07 12.28
CA ASP A 28 -11.34 -6.50 12.92
C ASP A 28 -12.58 -7.35 12.61
N PRO A 29 -13.18 -8.04 13.60
CA PRO A 29 -14.39 -8.82 13.39
C PRO A 29 -15.62 -7.96 13.01
N SER A 30 -15.56 -6.65 13.23
CA SER A 30 -16.63 -5.70 12.92
C SER A 30 -16.41 -4.94 11.60
N ALA A 31 -15.34 -5.25 10.85
CA ALA A 31 -15.01 -4.60 9.60
C ALA A 31 -16.18 -4.61 8.60
N PRO A 32 -16.33 -3.58 7.76
CA PRO A 32 -17.44 -3.49 6.82
C PRO A 32 -17.60 -4.71 5.91
N ALA A 33 -16.51 -5.29 5.44
CA ALA A 33 -16.53 -6.46 4.57
C ALA A 33 -16.88 -7.78 5.32
N ALA A 34 -16.61 -7.85 6.62
CA ALA A 34 -16.94 -9.01 7.45
C ALA A 34 -18.45 -9.36 7.42
N GLN A 35 -19.30 -8.35 7.26
CA GLN A 35 -20.74 -8.52 7.25
C GLN A 35 -21.29 -9.22 5.98
N VAL A 36 -20.47 -9.30 4.93
CA VAL A 36 -20.90 -9.83 3.61
C VAL A 36 -19.97 -10.91 3.06
N ALA A 37 -18.87 -11.19 3.74
CA ALA A 37 -17.96 -12.27 3.37
C ALA A 37 -18.64 -13.64 3.57
N GLY A 38 -18.40 -14.56 2.66
CA GLY A 38 -18.84 -15.94 2.80
C GLY A 38 -18.14 -16.67 3.94
N GLU A 39 -16.86 -16.36 4.14
CA GLU A 39 -16.06 -16.79 5.30
C GLU A 39 -15.15 -15.64 5.74
N HIS A 40 -14.97 -15.45 7.06
CA HIS A 40 -14.12 -14.43 7.64
C HIS A 40 -13.06 -15.08 8.55
N LEU A 41 -11.80 -14.92 8.19
CA LEU A 41 -10.64 -15.28 9.00
C LEU A 41 -10.27 -14.05 9.85
N VAL A 42 -10.60 -14.10 11.13
CA VAL A 42 -10.26 -13.02 12.08
C VAL A 42 -8.86 -13.27 12.61
N ALA A 43 -7.86 -12.73 11.92
CA ALA A 43 -6.45 -12.92 12.24
C ALA A 43 -5.61 -11.75 11.70
N PRO A 44 -4.39 -11.53 12.22
CA PRO A 44 -3.41 -10.64 11.60
C PRO A 44 -3.16 -11.01 10.14
N TYR A 45 -2.82 -10.01 9.30
CA TYR A 45 -2.60 -10.23 7.87
C TYR A 45 -1.38 -11.11 7.54
N ASP A 46 -0.50 -11.35 8.50
CA ASP A 46 0.69 -12.19 8.42
C ASP A 46 0.55 -13.50 9.22
N ASP A 47 -0.64 -13.83 9.70
CA ASP A 47 -0.88 -15.08 10.42
C ASP A 47 -0.69 -16.28 9.48
N PRO A 48 0.25 -17.22 9.78
CA PRO A 48 0.58 -18.30 8.87
C PRO A 48 -0.61 -19.24 8.59
N HIS A 49 -1.46 -19.49 9.58
CA HIS A 49 -2.61 -20.39 9.42
C HIS A 49 -3.69 -19.75 8.54
N ALA A 50 -3.91 -18.44 8.68
CA ALA A 50 -4.84 -17.71 7.82
C ALA A 50 -4.32 -17.63 6.38
N LEU A 51 -3.00 -17.43 6.20
CA LEU A 51 -2.38 -17.45 4.88
C LEU A 51 -2.48 -18.83 4.21
N ASP A 52 -2.20 -19.90 4.95
CA ASP A 52 -2.38 -21.27 4.46
C ASP A 52 -3.84 -21.53 4.02
N ARG A 53 -4.83 -21.08 4.83
CA ARG A 53 -6.25 -21.20 4.48
C ARG A 53 -6.58 -20.45 3.19
N LEU A 54 -6.13 -19.21 3.01
CA LEU A 54 -6.31 -18.46 1.77
C LEU A 54 -5.63 -19.13 0.59
N GLY A 55 -4.40 -19.63 0.78
CA GLY A 55 -3.62 -20.27 -0.27
C GLY A 55 -4.22 -21.57 -0.77
N PHE A 56 -4.84 -22.37 0.11
CA PHE A 56 -5.42 -23.67 -0.24
C PHE A 56 -6.88 -23.61 -0.68
N ASP A 57 -7.67 -22.68 -0.12
CA ASP A 57 -9.13 -22.67 -0.31
C ASP A 57 -9.58 -21.66 -1.38
N CYS A 58 -8.70 -20.76 -1.86
CA CYS A 58 -9.02 -19.77 -2.87
C CYS A 58 -8.34 -20.06 -4.21
N ASP A 59 -8.98 -19.71 -5.32
CA ASP A 59 -8.39 -19.73 -6.66
C ASP A 59 -7.61 -18.45 -6.97
N VAL A 60 -7.95 -17.33 -6.29
CA VAL A 60 -7.28 -16.03 -6.42
C VAL A 60 -7.40 -15.25 -5.13
N VAL A 61 -6.35 -14.52 -4.79
CA VAL A 61 -6.32 -13.58 -3.67
C VAL A 61 -6.09 -12.15 -4.19
N THR A 62 -6.83 -11.20 -3.65
CA THR A 62 -6.65 -9.77 -3.91
C THR A 62 -6.62 -8.99 -2.61
N VAL A 63 -6.18 -7.73 -2.68
CA VAL A 63 -6.08 -6.82 -1.54
C VAL A 63 -7.10 -5.69 -1.66
N GLU A 64 -7.52 -5.16 -0.52
CA GLU A 64 -8.48 -4.04 -0.48
C GLU A 64 -7.82 -2.70 -0.20
N PHE A 65 -6.67 -2.71 0.48
CA PHE A 65 -5.97 -1.51 0.90
C PHE A 65 -4.50 -1.54 0.42
N GLU A 66 -3.86 -0.38 0.44
CA GLU A 66 -2.54 -0.18 -0.17
C GLU A 66 -1.36 -0.68 0.66
N ASN A 67 -1.57 -0.96 1.95
CA ASN A 67 -0.49 -1.33 2.87
C ASN A 67 -0.61 -2.74 3.52
N PRO A 68 -1.03 -3.79 2.79
CA PRO A 68 -0.91 -5.14 3.32
C PRO A 68 0.58 -5.51 3.46
N PRO A 69 0.95 -6.39 4.41
CA PRO A 69 2.33 -6.87 4.51
C PRO A 69 2.77 -7.55 3.22
N ALA A 70 3.76 -7.00 2.53
CA ALA A 70 4.21 -7.51 1.24
C ALA A 70 4.75 -8.94 1.32
N ASP A 71 5.41 -9.29 2.44
CA ASP A 71 5.94 -10.64 2.68
C ASP A 71 4.82 -11.69 2.85
N ALA A 72 3.67 -11.28 3.41
CA ALA A 72 2.48 -12.14 3.47
C ALA A 72 1.92 -12.41 2.07
N LEU A 73 1.94 -11.39 1.19
CA LEU A 73 1.55 -11.56 -0.20
C LEU A 73 2.52 -12.44 -0.99
N ASP A 74 3.84 -12.38 -0.72
CA ASP A 74 4.82 -13.31 -1.31
C ASP A 74 4.53 -14.75 -0.89
N THR A 75 4.23 -14.96 0.39
CA THR A 75 3.83 -16.29 0.89
C THR A 75 2.61 -16.82 0.15
N LEU A 76 1.57 -16.00 0.00
CA LEU A 76 0.36 -16.36 -0.76
C LEU A 76 0.66 -16.62 -2.24
N ALA A 77 1.52 -15.81 -2.88
CA ALA A 77 1.88 -15.95 -4.28
C ALA A 77 2.63 -17.27 -4.58
N GLY A 78 3.24 -17.87 -3.57
CA GLY A 78 3.82 -19.22 -3.66
C GLY A 78 2.77 -20.35 -3.71
N MET A 79 1.51 -20.08 -3.39
CA MET A 79 0.43 -21.08 -3.28
C MET A 79 -0.73 -20.81 -4.22
N VAL A 80 -1.07 -19.55 -4.46
CA VAL A 80 -2.27 -19.12 -5.20
C VAL A 80 -1.96 -17.89 -6.03
N GLN A 81 -2.75 -17.61 -7.06
CA GLN A 81 -2.64 -16.35 -7.81
C GLN A 81 -2.98 -15.17 -6.92
N VAL A 82 -2.06 -14.20 -6.81
CA VAL A 82 -2.26 -12.93 -6.09
C VAL A 82 -2.30 -11.78 -7.09
N ALA A 83 -3.31 -10.93 -7.01
CA ALA A 83 -3.48 -9.76 -7.86
C ALA A 83 -3.97 -8.55 -7.03
N PRO A 84 -3.27 -7.39 -7.09
CA PRO A 84 -2.02 -7.15 -7.82
C PRO A 84 -0.86 -8.01 -7.30
N SER A 85 0.22 -8.13 -8.08
CA SER A 85 1.39 -8.92 -7.64
C SER A 85 2.04 -8.33 -6.40
N PRO A 86 2.68 -9.14 -5.53
CA PRO A 86 3.41 -8.64 -4.35
C PRO A 86 4.42 -7.55 -4.70
N ASP A 87 5.12 -7.67 -5.83
CA ASP A 87 6.09 -6.65 -6.28
C ASP A 87 5.41 -5.33 -6.64
N ALA A 88 4.25 -5.37 -7.30
CA ALA A 88 3.50 -4.15 -7.60
C ALA A 88 3.04 -3.45 -6.32
N VAL A 89 2.58 -4.21 -5.33
CA VAL A 89 2.20 -3.69 -4.01
C VAL A 89 3.42 -3.08 -3.29
N ARG A 90 4.55 -3.77 -3.28
CA ARG A 90 5.80 -3.31 -2.64
C ARG A 90 6.29 -1.99 -3.26
N ILE A 91 6.23 -1.87 -4.59
CA ILE A 91 6.58 -0.63 -5.28
C ILE A 91 5.62 0.50 -4.88
N ALA A 92 4.32 0.24 -4.88
CA ALA A 92 3.30 1.25 -4.56
C ALA A 92 3.33 1.71 -3.09
N GLN A 93 3.80 0.86 -2.17
CA GLN A 93 3.93 1.19 -0.75
C GLN A 93 5.08 2.14 -0.43
N ASP A 94 6.04 2.29 -1.33
CA ASP A 94 7.23 3.12 -1.14
C ASP A 94 7.31 4.16 -2.26
N ARG A 95 7.10 5.43 -1.90
CA ARG A 95 7.08 6.53 -2.86
C ARG A 95 8.42 6.72 -3.59
N ILE A 96 9.54 6.36 -2.98
CA ILE A 96 10.85 6.41 -3.61
C ILE A 96 10.94 5.32 -4.68
N ALA A 97 10.55 4.09 -4.32
CA ALA A 97 10.50 2.96 -5.24
C ALA A 97 9.52 3.22 -6.40
N GLU A 98 8.30 3.71 -6.10
CA GLU A 98 7.28 4.05 -7.10
C GLU A 98 7.80 5.08 -8.11
N LYS A 99 8.31 6.21 -7.62
CA LYS A 99 8.82 7.29 -8.49
C LYS A 99 10.03 6.85 -9.31
N SER A 100 10.93 6.09 -8.73
CA SER A 100 12.10 5.54 -9.40
C SER A 100 11.69 4.57 -10.50
N PHE A 101 10.81 3.63 -10.20
CA PHE A 101 10.26 2.67 -11.15
C PHE A 101 9.56 3.39 -12.33
N LEU A 102 8.67 4.33 -12.05
CA LEU A 102 7.98 5.07 -13.11
C LEU A 102 8.94 5.82 -14.03
N ARG A 103 9.96 6.46 -13.45
CA ARG A 103 11.01 7.16 -14.22
C ARG A 103 11.82 6.21 -15.09
N GLU A 104 12.24 5.07 -14.55
CA GLU A 104 13.00 4.04 -15.26
C GLU A 104 12.21 3.39 -16.40
N GLN A 105 10.89 3.28 -16.23
CA GLN A 105 9.99 2.78 -17.26
C GLN A 105 9.58 3.85 -18.30
N GLY A 106 10.12 5.07 -18.20
CA GLY A 106 9.86 6.15 -19.16
C GLY A 106 8.53 6.88 -18.99
N PHE A 107 7.83 6.68 -17.87
CA PHE A 107 6.62 7.45 -17.56
C PHE A 107 6.98 8.89 -17.17
N PRO A 108 6.15 9.88 -17.55
CA PRO A 108 6.35 11.26 -17.14
C PRO A 108 6.15 11.38 -15.61
N VAL A 109 7.21 11.75 -14.92
CA VAL A 109 7.20 11.98 -13.47
C VAL A 109 7.63 13.41 -13.19
N GLY A 110 6.87 14.13 -12.36
CA GLY A 110 7.29 15.47 -11.91
C GLY A 110 8.67 15.42 -11.23
N PRO A 111 9.45 16.51 -11.28
CA PRO A 111 10.75 16.59 -10.64
C PRO A 111 10.67 16.17 -9.17
N PHE A 112 11.62 15.40 -8.70
CA PHE A 112 11.70 14.99 -7.30
C PHE A 112 13.14 14.75 -6.88
N ASP A 113 13.38 14.92 -5.60
CA ASP A 113 14.63 14.61 -4.93
C ASP A 113 14.39 13.67 -3.76
N ILE A 114 15.40 12.93 -3.34
CA ILE A 114 15.34 11.97 -2.25
C ILE A 114 16.27 12.45 -1.16
N LEU A 115 15.69 12.62 0.04
CA LEU A 115 16.44 12.90 1.25
C LEU A 115 16.48 11.66 2.12
N ASP A 116 17.67 11.26 2.52
CA ASP A 116 17.93 10.13 3.42
C ASP A 116 19.13 10.41 4.33
N SER A 117 19.55 9.43 5.13
CA SER A 117 20.69 9.59 6.04
C SER A 117 22.03 9.82 5.32
N SER A 118 22.14 9.47 4.04
CA SER A 118 23.33 9.65 3.21
C SER A 118 23.32 10.97 2.44
N ARG A 119 22.12 11.54 2.21
CA ARG A 119 21.91 12.78 1.47
C ARG A 119 20.83 13.62 2.14
N SER A 120 21.26 14.64 2.84
CA SER A 120 20.39 15.60 3.56
C SER A 120 20.25 16.95 2.85
N ASP A 121 20.97 17.21 1.76
CA ASP A 121 20.91 18.48 1.05
C ASP A 121 19.94 18.38 -0.14
N PRO A 122 18.77 19.03 -0.06
CA PRO A 122 17.80 19.04 -1.16
C PRO A 122 18.34 19.86 -2.34
N ASP A 123 17.98 19.44 -3.56
CA ASP A 123 18.31 20.19 -4.78
C ASP A 123 17.53 21.52 -4.81
N PRO A 124 18.25 22.69 -4.77
CA PRO A 124 17.57 23.98 -4.81
C PRO A 124 16.67 24.15 -6.04
N ALA A 125 17.04 23.59 -7.19
CA ALA A 125 16.24 23.69 -8.43
C ALA A 125 14.86 22.99 -8.30
N ILE A 126 14.71 22.04 -7.38
CA ILE A 126 13.44 21.37 -7.12
C ILE A 126 12.62 22.15 -6.10
N VAL A 127 13.30 22.82 -5.15
CA VAL A 127 12.63 23.56 -4.09
C VAL A 127 12.22 24.98 -4.53
N ASP A 128 12.98 25.60 -5.42
CA ASP A 128 12.71 26.94 -5.94
C ASP A 128 11.34 26.97 -6.64
N GLY A 129 10.44 27.82 -6.16
CA GLY A 129 9.07 27.91 -6.65
C GLY A 129 8.03 27.09 -5.87
N GLY A 130 8.47 26.35 -4.87
CA GLY A 130 7.62 25.54 -3.99
C GLY A 130 7.68 24.04 -4.28
N ALA A 131 7.84 23.28 -3.20
CA ALA A 131 7.88 21.82 -3.23
C ALA A 131 7.01 21.22 -2.12
N ILE A 132 6.78 19.91 -2.16
CA ILE A 132 6.10 19.18 -1.12
C ILE A 132 7.04 18.08 -0.61
N VAL A 133 7.49 18.21 0.62
CA VAL A 133 8.18 17.13 1.35
C VAL A 133 7.14 16.09 1.74
N LYS A 134 7.45 14.82 1.50
CA LYS A 134 6.56 13.70 1.82
C LYS A 134 7.34 12.57 2.47
N THR A 135 6.71 11.85 3.41
CA THR A 135 7.24 10.58 3.88
C THR A 135 7.27 9.57 2.74
N ALA A 136 8.28 8.71 2.72
CA ALA A 136 8.40 7.67 1.70
C ALA A 136 7.31 6.61 1.84
N ARG A 137 6.89 6.31 3.07
CA ARG A 137 5.89 5.27 3.38
C ARG A 137 4.81 5.80 4.31
N LEU A 138 3.65 5.14 4.30
CA LEU A 138 2.51 5.37 5.21
C LEU A 138 1.88 6.78 5.15
N GLY A 139 2.18 7.58 4.13
CA GLY A 139 1.51 8.86 3.90
C GLY A 139 0.18 8.66 3.18
N TYR A 140 -0.93 9.18 3.73
CA TYR A 140 -2.27 9.13 3.14
C TYR A 140 -3.05 10.40 3.43
N ASP A 141 -3.99 10.77 2.57
CA ASP A 141 -4.92 11.89 2.74
C ASP A 141 -4.27 13.21 3.22
N GLY A 142 -3.07 13.51 2.69
CA GLY A 142 -2.32 14.70 3.07
C GLY A 142 -1.50 14.56 4.36
N LYS A 143 -1.60 13.45 5.07
CA LYS A 143 -0.74 13.15 6.22
C LYS A 143 0.65 12.74 5.74
N GLY A 144 1.67 13.06 6.52
CA GLY A 144 3.05 12.82 6.14
C GLY A 144 3.54 13.70 5.00
N GLN A 145 2.96 14.92 4.83
CA GLN A 145 3.42 15.88 3.83
C GLN A 145 3.42 17.31 4.36
N ARG A 146 4.37 18.13 3.86
CA ARG A 146 4.50 19.56 4.18
C ARG A 146 4.91 20.34 2.93
N THR A 147 4.22 21.44 2.65
CA THR A 147 4.62 22.38 1.60
C THR A 147 5.80 23.21 2.10
N VAL A 148 6.80 23.41 1.25
CA VAL A 148 8.04 24.16 1.54
C VAL A 148 8.39 25.06 0.37
N HIS A 149 9.09 26.18 0.65
CA HIS A 149 9.47 27.17 -0.35
C HIS A 149 10.97 27.51 -0.32
N SER A 150 11.75 26.80 0.48
CA SER A 150 13.19 27.00 0.59
C SER A 150 13.91 25.72 1.06
N VAL A 151 15.21 25.65 0.78
CA VAL A 151 16.07 24.60 1.31
C VAL A 151 15.98 24.53 2.84
N ALA A 152 15.99 25.67 3.52
CA ALA A 152 15.92 25.72 4.99
C ALA A 152 14.61 25.14 5.52
N GLU A 153 13.46 25.47 4.90
CA GLU A 153 12.16 24.88 5.25
C GLU A 153 12.12 23.38 4.98
N THR A 154 12.75 22.93 3.88
CA THR A 154 12.84 21.50 3.54
C THR A 154 13.61 20.72 4.60
N LEU A 155 14.76 21.25 5.04
CA LEU A 155 15.57 20.63 6.09
C LEU A 155 14.86 20.59 7.43
N ALA A 156 14.14 21.69 7.78
CA ALA A 156 13.33 21.73 8.98
C ALA A 156 12.18 20.71 8.93
N ALA A 157 11.50 20.58 7.78
CA ALA A 157 10.43 19.63 7.59
C ALA A 157 10.91 18.16 7.63
N TRP A 158 12.14 17.91 7.16
CA TRP A 158 12.75 16.58 7.19
C TRP A 158 13.23 16.19 8.59
N ALA A 159 13.73 17.14 9.37
CA ALA A 159 14.22 16.91 10.75
C ALA A 159 13.07 16.66 11.76
N GLU A 160 11.86 17.13 11.46
CA GLU A 160 10.66 16.91 12.27
C GLU A 160 9.78 15.86 11.60
N PRO A 161 9.83 14.58 12.00
CA PRO A 161 8.95 13.56 11.41
C PRO A 161 7.48 13.95 11.60
N VAL A 162 6.76 13.94 10.51
CA VAL A 162 5.33 14.29 10.42
C VAL A 162 4.48 13.08 10.84
#